data_8bfa805f2b0e82145861502c4cff9135
#
_entry.id   8bfa805f2b0e82145861502c4cff9135
#
_cell.length_a   1.000
_cell.length_b   1.000
_cell.length_c   1.000
_cell.angle_alpha   90.00
_cell.angle_beta   90.00
_cell.angle_gamma   90.00
#
_symmetry.space_group_name_H-M   'P 1'
#
loop_
_entity.id
_entity.type
_entity.pdbx_description
1 polymer ?
#
loop_
_entity_poly.entity_id
_entity_poly.type
_entity_poly.pdbx_seq_one_letter_code
_entity_poly.pdbx_strand_id
1 'polypeptide(L)'
;GLVEAGGDLDVQADSLSNTKGRLRALGSAGESRFTIGEQLNNDDGLLEVGSAVLTFDTESLSNKDGVVRHLGSAGLNLDMQLLGQAGGEFITNSAVSLSAEEWVNDSLLQAASITLDIDRLTQTAGGGLLAVNSLSTTGESWINDGRLETNGNLDLRLSGDYRGNGSLLALGNIDLQADNI
;
A
#
# COMPACT_ATOMS: atom_id res chain seq x y z
N GLY A 1 -2.09 -23.19 -5.80
CA GLY A 1 -3.50 -23.57 -5.60
C GLY A 1 -4.46 -22.40 -5.77
N LEU A 2 -5.76 -22.70 -5.68
CA LEU A 2 -6.85 -21.70 -5.69
C LEU A 2 -7.75 -21.95 -4.49
N VAL A 3 -8.02 -20.90 -3.71
CA VAL A 3 -9.13 -20.82 -2.76
C VAL A 3 -10.02 -19.66 -3.20
N GLU A 4 -11.30 -19.91 -3.38
CA GLU A 4 -12.26 -18.90 -3.82
C GLU A 4 -13.53 -18.98 -3.00
N ALA A 5 -13.95 -17.86 -2.45
CA ALA A 5 -15.22 -17.67 -1.76
C ALA A 5 -16.13 -16.77 -2.59
N GLY A 6 -17.41 -17.13 -2.72
CA GLY A 6 -18.43 -16.30 -3.39
C GLY A 6 -18.84 -15.07 -2.57
N GLY A 7 -18.55 -15.05 -1.28
CA GLY A 7 -18.74 -13.94 -0.35
C GLY A 7 -17.40 -13.41 0.17
N ASP A 8 -17.40 -13.06 1.46
CA ASP A 8 -16.21 -12.64 2.19
C ASP A 8 -15.32 -13.85 2.53
N LEU A 9 -14.06 -13.61 2.80
CA LEU A 9 -13.09 -14.63 3.20
C LEU A 9 -12.53 -14.26 4.58
N ASP A 10 -12.81 -15.12 5.56
CA ASP A 10 -12.25 -15.02 6.91
C ASP A 10 -11.27 -16.18 7.12
N VAL A 11 -10.01 -15.86 7.31
CA VAL A 11 -8.92 -16.84 7.46
C VAL A 11 -8.27 -16.65 8.82
N GLN A 12 -8.24 -17.73 9.61
CA GLN A 12 -7.52 -17.78 10.86
C GLN A 12 -6.53 -18.94 10.86
N ALA A 13 -5.25 -18.65 11.07
CA ALA A 13 -4.17 -19.64 11.08
C ALA A 13 -2.95 -19.12 11.82
N ASP A 14 -2.04 -20.02 12.23
CA ASP A 14 -0.73 -19.60 12.74
C ASP A 14 0.12 -19.02 11.62
N SER A 15 0.14 -19.66 10.45
CA SER A 15 0.84 -19.20 9.25
C SER A 15 0.02 -19.49 8.00
N LEU A 16 0.11 -18.62 6.98
CA LEU A 16 -0.55 -18.78 5.69
C LEU A 16 0.43 -18.61 4.55
N SER A 17 0.53 -19.61 3.67
CA SER A 17 1.31 -19.53 2.44
C SER A 17 0.40 -19.57 1.20
N ASN A 18 0.40 -18.48 0.45
CA ASN A 18 -0.21 -18.34 -0.86
C ASN A 18 0.85 -18.20 -1.96
N THR A 19 2.06 -18.70 -1.74
CA THR A 19 3.15 -18.64 -2.72
C THR A 19 2.72 -19.26 -4.04
N LYS A 20 2.77 -18.48 -5.12
CA LYS A 20 2.29 -18.86 -6.48
C LYS A 20 0.84 -19.36 -6.50
N GLY A 21 0.08 -19.00 -5.47
CA GLY A 21 -1.33 -19.36 -5.29
C GLY A 21 -2.28 -18.21 -5.61
N ARG A 22 -3.57 -18.49 -5.45
CA ARG A 22 -4.63 -17.48 -5.56
C ARG A 22 -5.61 -17.64 -4.42
N LEU A 23 -5.84 -16.55 -3.70
CA LEU A 23 -6.92 -16.41 -2.72
C LEU A 23 -7.89 -15.35 -3.24
N ARG A 24 -9.17 -15.69 -3.33
CA ARG A 24 -10.16 -14.75 -3.87
C ARG A 24 -11.43 -14.73 -3.01
N ALA A 25 -11.85 -13.52 -2.66
CA ALA A 25 -13.17 -13.25 -2.08
C ALA A 25 -13.97 -12.40 -3.08
N LEU A 26 -15.09 -12.94 -3.59
CA LEU A 26 -15.88 -12.29 -4.64
C LEU A 26 -17.04 -11.46 -4.10
N GLY A 27 -17.24 -11.43 -2.77
CA GLY A 27 -18.21 -10.55 -2.11
C GLY A 27 -17.90 -9.08 -2.43
N SER A 28 -18.93 -8.24 -2.48
CA SER A 28 -18.81 -6.80 -2.72
C SER A 28 -19.21 -5.95 -1.51
N ALA A 29 -19.56 -6.59 -0.40
CA ALA A 29 -19.96 -5.95 0.86
C ALA A 29 -19.25 -6.68 2.01
N GLY A 30 -19.35 -6.16 3.23
CA GLY A 30 -18.76 -6.80 4.40
C GLY A 30 -17.24 -6.63 4.50
N GLU A 31 -16.60 -7.53 5.20
CA GLU A 31 -15.17 -7.51 5.47
C GLU A 31 -14.54 -8.87 5.21
N SER A 32 -13.42 -8.91 4.50
CA SER A 32 -12.53 -10.05 4.48
C SER A 32 -11.38 -9.79 5.45
N ARG A 33 -11.07 -10.79 6.28
CA ARG A 33 -10.06 -10.68 7.33
C ARG A 33 -9.07 -11.84 7.27
N PHE A 34 -7.80 -11.50 7.43
CA PHE A 34 -6.72 -12.46 7.57
C PHE A 34 -6.08 -12.28 8.96
N THR A 35 -6.44 -13.16 9.90
CA THR A 35 -5.87 -13.20 11.26
C THR A 35 -4.82 -14.31 11.30
N ILE A 36 -3.56 -13.93 11.11
CA ILE A 36 -2.44 -14.86 10.97
C ILE A 36 -1.45 -14.58 12.10
N GLY A 37 -1.26 -15.57 12.98
CA GLY A 37 -0.47 -15.40 14.22
C GLY A 37 1.01 -15.09 13.98
N GLU A 38 1.59 -15.57 12.87
CA GLU A 38 3.01 -15.37 12.55
C GLU A 38 3.20 -14.69 11.19
N GLN A 39 3.08 -15.44 10.10
CA GLN A 39 3.43 -14.95 8.77
C GLN A 39 2.34 -15.24 7.72
N LEU A 40 1.99 -14.22 6.96
CA LEU A 40 1.31 -14.32 5.68
C LEU A 40 2.34 -14.18 4.56
N ASN A 41 2.50 -15.22 3.75
CA ASN A 41 3.37 -15.21 2.55
C ASN A 41 2.51 -15.26 1.28
N ASN A 42 2.59 -14.20 0.47
CA ASN A 42 1.93 -14.06 -0.83
C ASN A 42 2.94 -13.88 -1.97
N ASP A 43 4.18 -14.38 -1.82
CA ASP A 43 5.22 -14.24 -2.83
C ASP A 43 4.81 -14.90 -4.16
N ASP A 44 4.95 -14.19 -5.26
CA ASP A 44 4.46 -14.58 -6.60
C ASP A 44 2.93 -14.91 -6.61
N GLY A 45 2.20 -14.62 -5.53
CA GLY A 45 0.79 -14.96 -5.35
C GLY A 45 -0.16 -13.84 -5.71
N LEU A 46 -1.44 -14.19 -5.84
CA LEU A 46 -2.53 -13.23 -5.97
C LEU A 46 -3.50 -13.38 -4.79
N LEU A 47 -3.70 -12.28 -4.07
CA LEU A 47 -4.78 -12.12 -3.12
C LEU A 47 -5.74 -11.07 -3.66
N GLU A 48 -6.95 -11.47 -4.07
CA GLU A 48 -7.96 -10.58 -4.65
C GLU A 48 -9.22 -10.58 -3.80
N VAL A 49 -9.61 -9.41 -3.31
CA VAL A 49 -10.74 -9.26 -2.38
C VAL A 49 -11.69 -8.18 -2.88
N GLY A 50 -12.95 -8.56 -3.07
CA GLY A 50 -14.04 -7.67 -3.47
C GLY A 50 -14.78 -7.04 -2.29
N SER A 51 -14.69 -7.62 -1.07
CA SER A 51 -15.37 -7.12 0.15
C SER A 51 -15.13 -5.62 0.35
N ALA A 52 -16.07 -4.93 0.95
CA ALA A 52 -15.98 -3.49 1.18
C ALA A 52 -14.73 -3.10 1.98
N VAL A 53 -14.35 -3.94 2.96
CA VAL A 53 -13.15 -3.78 3.80
C VAL A 53 -12.25 -4.99 3.67
N LEU A 54 -10.94 -4.76 3.63
CA LEU A 54 -9.91 -5.80 3.75
C LEU A 54 -9.03 -5.49 4.95
N THR A 55 -8.89 -6.44 5.85
CA THR A 55 -8.07 -6.30 7.07
C THR A 55 -7.00 -7.39 7.14
N PHE A 56 -5.77 -6.98 7.40
CA PHE A 56 -4.66 -7.85 7.76
C PHE A 56 -4.32 -7.66 9.24
N ASP A 57 -4.32 -8.77 9.96
CA ASP A 57 -3.93 -8.90 11.37
C ASP A 57 -2.89 -10.03 11.42
N THR A 58 -1.61 -9.67 11.27
CA THR A 58 -0.49 -10.61 11.17
C THR A 58 0.79 -9.96 11.69
N GLU A 59 1.72 -10.76 12.23
CA GLU A 59 3.02 -10.24 12.66
C GLU A 59 3.94 -9.88 11.49
N SER A 60 3.83 -10.61 10.39
CA SER A 60 4.63 -10.32 9.19
C SER A 60 3.89 -10.64 7.89
N LEU A 61 4.21 -9.87 6.84
CA LEU A 61 3.67 -10.02 5.50
C LEU A 61 4.83 -10.02 4.49
N SER A 62 4.89 -11.04 3.64
CA SER A 62 5.75 -11.09 2.46
C SER A 62 4.87 -11.10 1.22
N ASN A 63 5.15 -10.21 0.26
CA ASN A 63 4.40 -10.08 -0.99
C ASN A 63 5.34 -9.84 -2.18
N LYS A 64 6.57 -10.37 -2.13
CA LYS A 64 7.58 -10.19 -3.19
C LYS A 64 7.07 -10.73 -4.50
N ASP A 65 7.09 -9.90 -5.53
CA ASP A 65 6.54 -10.22 -6.86
C ASP A 65 5.06 -10.69 -6.83
N GLY A 66 4.40 -10.53 -5.68
CA GLY A 66 2.99 -10.84 -5.46
C GLY A 66 2.09 -9.62 -5.61
N VAL A 67 0.79 -9.87 -5.70
CA VAL A 67 -0.24 -8.83 -5.82
C VAL A 67 -1.31 -9.01 -4.75
N VAL A 68 -1.53 -7.95 -3.98
CA VAL A 68 -2.71 -7.78 -3.14
C VAL A 68 -3.63 -6.79 -3.82
N ARG A 69 -4.82 -7.24 -4.24
CA ARG A 69 -5.83 -6.43 -4.91
C ARG A 69 -7.11 -6.37 -4.11
N HIS A 70 -7.44 -5.18 -3.62
CA HIS A 70 -8.67 -4.90 -2.90
C HIS A 70 -9.60 -4.03 -3.77
N LEU A 71 -10.72 -4.60 -4.19
CA LEU A 71 -11.69 -3.93 -5.08
C LEU A 71 -12.75 -3.13 -4.31
N GLY A 72 -12.86 -3.36 -2.99
CA GLY A 72 -13.71 -2.58 -2.11
C GLY A 72 -13.21 -1.15 -1.93
N SER A 73 -14.08 -0.28 -1.45
CA SER A 73 -13.78 1.16 -1.30
C SER A 73 -13.98 1.70 0.13
N ALA A 74 -14.32 0.84 1.09
CA ALA A 74 -14.59 1.28 2.46
C ALA A 74 -13.35 1.25 3.37
N GLY A 75 -12.34 0.44 3.07
CA GLY A 75 -11.08 0.46 3.82
C GLY A 75 -10.13 -0.67 3.45
N LEU A 76 -8.84 -0.36 3.39
CA LEU A 76 -7.74 -1.31 3.45
C LEU A 76 -7.00 -1.07 4.77
N ASN A 77 -7.15 -2.01 5.71
CA ASN A 77 -6.50 -1.94 7.02
C ASN A 77 -5.21 -2.77 6.97
N LEU A 78 -4.12 -2.08 6.78
CA LEU A 78 -2.78 -2.64 6.68
C LEU A 78 -1.84 -1.78 7.54
N ASP A 79 -1.10 -2.44 8.43
CA ASP A 79 -0.11 -1.77 9.26
C ASP A 79 1.09 -1.29 8.44
N MET A 80 1.64 -0.12 8.78
CA MET A 80 2.81 0.45 8.12
C MET A 80 4.05 -0.43 8.20
N GLN A 81 4.25 -1.11 9.35
CA GLN A 81 5.37 -2.01 9.52
C GLN A 81 5.28 -3.20 8.56
N LEU A 82 4.06 -3.71 8.34
CA LEU A 82 3.82 -4.80 7.38
C LEU A 82 4.07 -4.32 5.95
N LEU A 83 3.53 -3.17 5.58
CA LEU A 83 3.69 -2.61 4.24
C LEU A 83 5.17 -2.32 3.92
N GLY A 84 5.93 -1.81 4.88
CA GLY A 84 7.35 -1.47 4.72
C GLY A 84 8.27 -2.66 4.46
N GLN A 85 7.81 -3.88 4.74
CA GLN A 85 8.61 -5.11 4.56
C GLN A 85 8.06 -6.05 3.49
N ALA A 86 6.84 -5.78 3.02
CA ALA A 86 6.10 -6.73 2.19
C ALA A 86 6.65 -6.87 0.77
N GLY A 87 7.07 -5.78 0.12
CA GLY A 87 7.39 -5.74 -1.30
C GLY A 87 6.15 -5.95 -2.19
N GLY A 88 6.36 -6.05 -3.51
CA GLY A 88 5.31 -6.34 -4.47
C GLY A 88 4.29 -5.23 -4.68
N GLU A 89 3.06 -5.59 -5.03
CA GLU A 89 2.01 -4.63 -5.39
C GLU A 89 0.82 -4.68 -4.43
N PHE A 90 0.38 -3.51 -3.99
CA PHE A 90 -0.87 -3.29 -3.23
C PHE A 90 -1.76 -2.34 -4.02
N ILE A 91 -2.90 -2.84 -4.47
CA ILE A 91 -3.86 -2.07 -5.28
C ILE A 91 -5.19 -2.04 -4.55
N THR A 92 -5.71 -0.85 -4.27
CA THR A 92 -7.02 -0.69 -3.62
C THR A 92 -7.85 0.42 -4.25
N ASN A 93 -9.17 0.25 -4.25
CA ASN A 93 -10.13 1.32 -4.56
C ASN A 93 -10.47 2.19 -3.34
N SER A 94 -9.91 1.87 -2.17
CA SER A 94 -10.06 2.69 -0.96
C SER A 94 -9.09 3.85 -0.95
N ALA A 95 -9.40 4.88 -0.14
CA ALA A 95 -8.40 5.82 0.32
C ALA A 95 -7.49 5.13 1.35
N VAL A 96 -6.20 5.50 1.35
CA VAL A 96 -5.18 4.98 2.27
C VAL A 96 -4.58 6.16 3.03
N SER A 97 -4.49 6.01 4.35
CA SER A 97 -3.84 6.98 5.24
C SER A 97 -2.81 6.24 6.08
N LEU A 98 -1.56 6.67 6.02
CA LEU A 98 -0.43 6.03 6.66
C LEU A 98 0.37 7.05 7.46
N SER A 99 0.87 6.65 8.64
CA SER A 99 1.68 7.48 9.52
C SER A 99 2.83 6.66 10.11
N ALA A 100 4.05 7.19 10.08
CA ALA A 100 5.24 6.59 10.68
C ALA A 100 6.36 7.61 10.88
N GLU A 101 7.28 7.33 11.80
CA GLU A 101 8.53 8.10 11.91
C GLU A 101 9.47 7.80 10.73
N GLU A 102 9.55 6.54 10.33
CA GLU A 102 10.42 6.09 9.23
C GLU A 102 9.71 5.06 8.35
N TRP A 103 9.91 5.17 7.03
CA TRP A 103 9.46 4.17 6.08
C TRP A 103 10.44 4.00 4.92
N VAL A 104 10.83 2.76 4.68
CA VAL A 104 11.54 2.37 3.44
C VAL A 104 10.51 1.68 2.55
N ASN A 105 10.18 2.29 1.42
CA ASN A 105 9.19 1.78 0.48
C ASN A 105 9.85 1.21 -0.78
N ASP A 106 9.75 -0.09 -0.96
CA ASP A 106 10.11 -0.81 -2.20
C ASP A 106 8.88 -1.44 -2.87
N SER A 107 7.69 -1.19 -2.32
CA SER A 107 6.40 -1.69 -2.83
C SER A 107 5.75 -0.68 -3.77
N LEU A 108 4.90 -1.18 -4.66
CA LEU A 108 3.97 -0.35 -5.40
C LEU A 108 2.64 -0.28 -4.63
N LEU A 109 2.29 0.91 -4.14
CA LEU A 109 0.99 1.17 -3.53
C LEU A 109 0.13 2.03 -4.46
N GLN A 110 -0.98 1.47 -4.93
CA GLN A 110 -1.98 2.19 -5.71
C GLN A 110 -3.29 2.28 -4.93
N ALA A 111 -3.84 3.49 -4.79
CA ALA A 111 -5.07 3.74 -4.04
C ALA A 111 -5.94 4.82 -4.68
N ALA A 112 -7.21 4.94 -4.24
CA ALA A 112 -8.08 6.03 -4.67
C ALA A 112 -7.51 7.40 -4.28
N SER A 113 -7.06 7.54 -3.05
CA SER A 113 -6.30 8.69 -2.55
C SER A 113 -5.29 8.19 -1.54
N ILE A 114 -4.15 8.86 -1.45
CA ILE A 114 -3.09 8.53 -0.50
C ILE A 114 -2.81 9.77 0.36
N THR A 115 -2.85 9.59 1.66
CA THR A 115 -2.44 10.60 2.65
C THR A 115 -1.33 10.01 3.50
N LEU A 116 -0.19 10.68 3.57
CA LEU A 116 0.97 10.24 4.33
C LEU A 116 1.38 11.30 5.35
N ASP A 117 1.72 10.83 6.54
CA ASP A 117 2.37 11.60 7.59
C ASP A 117 3.62 10.83 8.03
N ILE A 118 4.70 10.99 7.25
CA ILE A 118 5.93 10.21 7.36
C ILE A 118 7.10 11.15 7.53
N ASP A 119 7.73 11.16 8.71
CA ASP A 119 8.86 12.05 8.96
C ASP A 119 10.01 11.78 7.99
N ARG A 120 10.45 10.52 7.88
CA ARG A 120 11.52 10.12 6.98
C ARG A 120 11.11 9.01 6.04
N LEU A 121 10.97 9.33 4.76
CA LEU A 121 10.71 8.36 3.70
C LEU A 121 11.98 8.12 2.87
N THR A 122 12.30 6.84 2.67
CA THR A 122 13.22 6.39 1.62
C THR A 122 12.43 5.55 0.63
N GLN A 123 12.08 6.12 -0.51
CA GLN A 123 11.44 5.40 -1.58
C GLN A 123 12.49 4.91 -2.58
N THR A 124 12.62 3.59 -2.69
CA THR A 124 13.60 2.96 -3.60
C THR A 124 13.18 3.10 -5.06
N ALA A 125 14.05 2.80 -6.00
CA ALA A 125 13.74 2.82 -7.43
C ALA A 125 12.60 1.84 -7.83
N GLY A 126 12.36 0.80 -7.02
CA GLY A 126 11.23 -0.12 -7.20
C GLY A 126 9.93 0.36 -6.56
N GLY A 127 10.03 1.30 -5.62
CA GLY A 127 8.88 1.84 -4.89
C GLY A 127 8.02 2.77 -5.72
N GLY A 128 6.71 2.78 -5.43
CA GLY A 128 5.77 3.68 -6.09
C GLY A 128 4.54 3.97 -5.24
N LEU A 129 4.12 5.23 -5.24
CA LEU A 129 2.88 5.70 -4.62
C LEU A 129 2.02 6.32 -5.72
N LEU A 130 0.92 5.66 -6.06
CA LEU A 130 0.04 6.02 -7.15
C LEU A 130 -1.36 6.29 -6.63
N ALA A 131 -1.83 7.52 -6.74
CA ALA A 131 -3.17 7.91 -6.31
C ALA A 131 -4.05 8.28 -7.50
N VAL A 132 -5.31 7.79 -7.52
CA VAL A 132 -6.25 8.16 -8.58
C VAL A 132 -6.72 9.59 -8.42
N ASN A 133 -7.05 10.03 -7.18
CA ASN A 133 -7.66 11.34 -6.94
C ASN A 133 -6.66 12.38 -6.40
N SER A 134 -5.88 12.02 -5.38
CA SER A 134 -4.94 12.95 -4.75
C SER A 134 -3.86 12.22 -3.97
N LEU A 135 -2.66 12.79 -3.95
CA LEU A 135 -1.55 12.39 -3.10
C LEU A 135 -1.19 13.58 -2.21
N SER A 136 -1.42 13.46 -0.91
CA SER A 136 -1.13 14.49 0.08
C SER A 136 -0.19 13.96 1.13
N THR A 137 0.90 14.70 1.39
CA THR A 137 1.97 14.19 2.24
C THR A 137 2.55 15.27 3.13
N THR A 138 2.87 14.87 4.37
CA THR A 138 3.63 15.69 5.33
C THR A 138 4.78 14.88 5.90
N GLY A 139 5.85 15.58 6.32
CA GLY A 139 7.00 14.92 6.93
C GLY A 139 8.19 15.87 7.19
N GLU A 140 9.32 15.28 7.50
CA GLU A 140 10.58 16.00 7.71
C GLU A 140 11.46 15.95 6.47
N SER A 141 11.99 14.78 6.12
CA SER A 141 12.95 14.64 5.00
C SER A 141 12.72 13.38 4.20
N TRP A 142 12.64 13.51 2.87
CA TRP A 142 12.33 12.43 1.96
C TRP A 142 13.42 12.19 0.93
N ILE A 143 13.71 10.93 0.66
CA ILE A 143 14.51 10.47 -0.47
C ILE A 143 13.59 9.70 -1.41
N ASN A 144 13.37 10.22 -2.62
CA ASN A 144 12.54 9.57 -3.62
C ASN A 144 13.40 9.18 -4.84
N ASP A 145 13.70 7.89 -4.96
CA ASP A 145 14.30 7.30 -6.17
C ASP A 145 13.26 6.53 -7.01
N GLY A 146 12.01 6.47 -6.54
CA GLY A 146 10.89 5.80 -7.19
C GLY A 146 9.90 6.76 -7.84
N ARG A 147 8.60 6.48 -7.71
CA ARG A 147 7.52 7.23 -8.37
C ARG A 147 6.49 7.74 -7.37
N LEU A 148 6.18 9.03 -7.46
CA LEU A 148 5.02 9.64 -6.81
C LEU A 148 4.10 10.16 -7.90
N GLU A 149 2.95 9.53 -8.08
CA GLU A 149 2.07 9.81 -9.21
C GLU A 149 0.61 9.99 -8.77
N THR A 150 -0.08 10.94 -9.37
CA THR A 150 -1.53 11.10 -9.17
C THR A 150 -2.22 11.65 -10.41
N ASN A 151 -3.47 11.23 -10.63
CA ASN A 151 -4.31 11.86 -11.66
C ASN A 151 -4.91 13.19 -11.17
N GLY A 152 -4.89 13.47 -9.86
CA GLY A 152 -5.32 14.75 -9.30
C GLY A 152 -4.15 15.63 -8.88
N ASN A 153 -4.26 16.24 -7.70
CA ASN A 153 -3.22 17.09 -7.15
C ASN A 153 -2.22 16.30 -6.31
N LEU A 154 -0.96 16.72 -6.37
CA LEU A 154 0.13 16.27 -5.51
C LEU A 154 0.49 17.41 -4.57
N ASP A 155 0.36 17.18 -3.28
CA ASP A 155 0.73 18.12 -2.22
C ASP A 155 1.78 17.46 -1.32
N LEU A 156 3.00 17.99 -1.34
CA LEU A 156 4.14 17.47 -0.57
C LEU A 156 4.75 18.58 0.27
N ARG A 157 4.65 18.44 1.59
CA ARG A 157 5.11 19.44 2.57
C ARG A 157 6.09 18.81 3.53
N LEU A 158 7.34 19.20 3.39
CA LEU A 158 8.43 18.77 4.25
C LEU A 158 9.00 19.95 5.02
N SER A 159 9.34 19.72 6.28
CA SER A 159 10.05 20.70 7.11
C SER A 159 11.57 20.69 6.92
N GLY A 160 12.10 19.78 6.13
CA GLY A 160 13.50 19.62 5.78
C GLY A 160 13.69 19.38 4.29
N ASP A 161 14.45 18.36 3.91
CA ASP A 161 14.90 18.16 2.54
C ASP A 161 14.03 17.20 1.72
N TYR A 162 13.86 17.50 0.43
CA TYR A 162 13.41 16.54 -0.58
C TYR A 162 14.57 16.25 -1.54
N ARG A 163 14.93 14.98 -1.68
CA ARG A 163 16.05 14.53 -2.52
C ARG A 163 15.70 13.29 -3.30
N GLY A 164 16.51 12.93 -4.31
CA GLY A 164 16.44 11.70 -5.06
C GLY A 164 16.41 11.92 -6.57
N ASN A 165 16.36 10.78 -7.30
CA ASN A 165 16.34 10.78 -8.77
C ASN A 165 14.99 10.28 -9.31
N GLY A 166 14.01 10.10 -8.43
CA GLY A 166 12.68 9.61 -8.78
C GLY A 166 11.81 10.65 -9.48
N SER A 167 10.60 10.26 -9.79
CA SER A 167 9.63 11.13 -10.48
C SER A 167 8.52 11.61 -9.56
N LEU A 168 8.09 12.86 -9.81
CA LEU A 168 6.84 13.44 -9.33
C LEU A 168 5.97 13.72 -10.56
N LEU A 169 4.77 13.15 -10.61
CA LEU A 169 3.83 13.36 -11.71
C LEU A 169 2.42 13.60 -11.15
N ALA A 170 1.81 14.69 -11.57
CA ALA A 170 0.40 14.96 -11.33
C ALA A 170 -0.28 15.43 -12.61
N LEU A 171 -1.51 14.99 -12.87
CA LEU A 171 -2.32 15.57 -13.94
C LEU A 171 -2.97 16.89 -13.50
N GLY A 172 -3.11 17.11 -12.20
CA GLY A 172 -3.48 18.38 -11.59
C GLY A 172 -2.26 19.23 -11.23
N ASN A 173 -2.32 19.89 -10.08
CA ASN A 173 -1.24 20.74 -9.58
C ASN A 173 -0.24 19.93 -8.75
N ILE A 174 1.02 20.37 -8.76
CA ILE A 174 2.05 19.96 -7.80
C ILE A 174 2.35 21.15 -6.89
N ASP A 175 2.13 20.98 -5.59
CA ASP A 175 2.59 21.89 -4.54
C ASP A 175 3.68 21.18 -3.74
N LEU A 176 4.93 21.61 -3.91
CA LEU A 176 6.10 21.03 -3.26
C LEU A 176 6.75 22.08 -2.38
N GLN A 177 6.79 21.82 -1.08
CA GLN A 177 7.47 22.64 -0.07
C GLN A 177 8.52 21.80 0.66
N ALA A 178 9.75 22.29 0.69
CA ALA A 178 10.87 21.70 1.42
C ALA A 178 11.94 22.78 1.63
N ASP A 179 12.86 22.58 2.59
CA ASP A 179 13.97 23.51 2.79
C ASP A 179 14.95 23.46 1.61
N ASN A 180 15.21 22.27 1.09
CA ASN A 180 16.03 22.04 -0.12
C ASN A 180 15.37 21.02 -1.05
N ILE A 181 15.51 21.23 -2.33
CA ILE A 181 14.96 20.37 -3.39
C ILE A 181 16.09 20.04 -4.38
#